data_ffde293f02f0a27e81c87a66865bbbf4
#
_entry.id   ffde293f02f0a27e81c87a66865bbbf4
#
_cell.length_a   1.000
_cell.length_b   1.000
_cell.length_c   1.000
_cell.angle_alpha   90.00
_cell.angle_beta   90.00
_cell.angle_gamma   90.00
#
_symmetry.space_group_name_H-M   'P 1'
#
loop_
_entity.id
_entity.type
_entity.pdbx_description
1 polymer ?
#
loop_
_entity_poly.entity_id
_entity_poly.type
_entity_poly.pdbx_seq_one_letter_code
_entity_poly.pdbx_strand_id
1 'polypeptide(L)'
;MKKAVVIGGSNGIGLAIAKDLMNRGYYLEICDRSLPEEGVLNQSFVHYNYCDLLDLDTELFESLAGDKDVEVLMITAGIGRVADFGAHHIAEIEKIMMIDAVSTIKIFRLFYERILSYEPFYTGVMGSISGWLCSPAATVYAAAKAAVVRFVESVNIELEAAGTENRILDVSPASFKGSKFYGGKNDLSITGPLADEIVQNLYAHKASLIPQYEEVLKRVLERYHENPHDYGLYSYQYKKDSGRLDNSKKVKIGYLSGTFDLFHVGHLNLLRRAKQQCDYLIVGVHDSGKWKGKETFIPLEERKAIVSACKYVDKVVDSCREDSDAWSLWHYDRLFVGSDYKGTERFNRYEEFFKDKNVEIVYFPYTESTSSTQIRKTILLKTKDIVVPNS
;
A
#
# COMPACT_ATOMS: atom_id res chain seq x y z
N MET A 1 13.42 -22.42 -17.21
CA MET A 1 12.02 -22.18 -17.69
C MET A 1 11.81 -20.68 -17.66
N LYS A 2 11.30 -20.11 -18.75
CA LYS A 2 11.04 -18.66 -18.80
C LYS A 2 10.07 -18.22 -17.70
N LYS A 3 10.39 -17.13 -17.04
CA LYS A 3 9.60 -16.59 -15.93
C LYS A 3 9.04 -15.21 -16.24
N ALA A 4 7.86 -14.94 -15.68
CA ALA A 4 7.25 -13.63 -15.73
C ALA A 4 6.91 -13.16 -14.31
N VAL A 5 7.35 -11.97 -13.95
CA VAL A 5 7.02 -11.30 -12.70
C VAL A 5 5.80 -10.41 -12.93
N VAL A 6 4.71 -10.67 -12.21
CA VAL A 6 3.47 -9.87 -12.29
C VAL A 6 3.13 -9.30 -10.92
N ILE A 7 3.29 -8.00 -10.77
CA ILE A 7 3.00 -7.28 -9.53
C ILE A 7 1.54 -6.80 -9.59
N GLY A 8 0.72 -7.23 -8.63
CA GLY A 8 -0.73 -7.05 -8.69
C GLY A 8 -1.44 -8.13 -9.53
N GLY A 9 -0.82 -9.31 -9.68
CA GLY A 9 -1.31 -10.41 -10.53
C GLY A 9 -2.47 -11.23 -9.96
N SER A 10 -3.00 -10.90 -8.79
CA SER A 10 -4.07 -11.68 -8.15
C SER A 10 -5.48 -11.25 -8.54
N ASN A 11 -5.64 -10.07 -9.15
CA ASN A 11 -6.96 -9.52 -9.47
C ASN A 11 -6.97 -8.75 -10.80
N GLY A 12 -8.16 -8.58 -11.37
CA GLY A 12 -8.45 -7.68 -12.48
C GLY A 12 -7.59 -7.95 -13.73
N ILE A 13 -7.08 -6.88 -14.32
CA ILE A 13 -6.26 -6.93 -15.53
C ILE A 13 -4.92 -7.67 -15.25
N GLY A 14 -4.33 -7.49 -14.07
CA GLY A 14 -3.11 -8.20 -13.69
C GLY A 14 -3.28 -9.73 -13.67
N LEU A 15 -4.41 -10.21 -13.14
CA LEU A 15 -4.75 -11.63 -13.15
C LEU A 15 -4.97 -12.15 -14.59
N ALA A 16 -5.59 -11.35 -15.44
CA ALA A 16 -5.79 -11.71 -16.85
C ALA A 16 -4.44 -11.79 -17.60
N ILE A 17 -3.53 -10.84 -17.37
CA ILE A 17 -2.16 -10.85 -17.92
C ILE A 17 -1.38 -12.06 -17.41
N ALA A 18 -1.46 -12.35 -16.10
CA ALA A 18 -0.82 -13.52 -15.50
C ALA A 18 -1.30 -14.80 -16.17
N LYS A 19 -2.61 -14.94 -16.37
CA LYS A 19 -3.19 -16.11 -17.07
C LYS A 19 -2.75 -16.22 -18.52
N ASP A 20 -2.70 -15.10 -19.25
CA ASP A 20 -2.23 -15.08 -20.64
C ASP A 20 -0.76 -15.48 -20.73
N LEU A 21 0.11 -14.94 -19.90
CA LEU A 21 1.54 -15.30 -19.85
C LEU A 21 1.73 -16.77 -19.46
N MET A 22 0.95 -17.31 -18.54
CA MET A 22 0.96 -18.75 -18.20
C MET A 22 0.57 -19.60 -19.39
N ASN A 23 -0.45 -19.22 -20.15
CA ASN A 23 -0.87 -19.94 -21.37
C ASN A 23 0.19 -19.90 -22.47
N ARG A 24 1.06 -18.88 -22.46
CA ARG A 24 2.24 -18.77 -23.36
C ARG A 24 3.47 -19.52 -22.84
N GLY A 25 3.35 -20.27 -21.73
CA GLY A 25 4.38 -21.15 -21.21
C GLY A 25 5.33 -20.53 -20.18
N TYR A 26 5.01 -19.39 -19.62
CA TYR A 26 5.78 -18.79 -18.53
C TYR A 26 5.45 -19.43 -17.18
N TYR A 27 6.48 -19.58 -16.36
CA TYR A 27 6.33 -19.74 -14.91
C TYR A 27 6.12 -18.36 -14.28
N LEU A 28 5.14 -18.22 -13.41
CA LEU A 28 4.73 -16.94 -12.86
C LEU A 28 5.31 -16.71 -11.46
N GLU A 29 5.93 -15.57 -11.27
CA GLU A 29 6.23 -14.99 -9.96
C GLU A 29 5.18 -13.88 -9.69
N ILE A 30 4.15 -14.22 -8.94
CA ILE A 30 3.09 -13.26 -8.59
C ILE A 30 3.45 -12.55 -7.30
N CYS A 31 3.60 -11.22 -7.35
CA CYS A 31 3.84 -10.37 -6.19
C CYS A 31 2.56 -9.60 -5.85
N ASP A 32 1.89 -9.97 -4.76
CA ASP A 32 0.61 -9.34 -4.37
C ASP A 32 0.39 -9.49 -2.85
N ARG A 33 -0.53 -8.71 -2.29
CA ARG A 33 -0.97 -8.83 -0.88
C ARG A 33 -2.00 -9.94 -0.68
N SER A 34 -2.65 -10.36 -1.73
CA SER A 34 -3.73 -11.37 -1.72
C SER A 34 -3.44 -12.47 -2.72
N LEU A 35 -3.95 -13.66 -2.45
CA LEU A 35 -3.96 -14.74 -3.41
C LEU A 35 -5.09 -14.52 -4.43
N PRO A 36 -4.94 -15.02 -5.68
CA PRO A 36 -6.03 -15.05 -6.63
C PRO A 36 -7.11 -16.04 -6.19
N GLU A 37 -8.25 -15.96 -6.83
CA GLU A 37 -9.33 -16.91 -6.66
C GLU A 37 -8.85 -18.32 -7.05
N GLU A 38 -9.22 -19.33 -6.23
CA GLU A 38 -8.79 -20.70 -6.41
C GLU A 38 -9.25 -21.26 -7.78
N GLY A 39 -8.37 -22.00 -8.43
CA GLY A 39 -8.66 -22.63 -9.74
C GLY A 39 -8.50 -21.72 -10.97
N VAL A 40 -8.24 -20.41 -10.79
CA VAL A 40 -8.04 -19.49 -11.92
C VAL A 40 -6.67 -19.67 -12.59
N LEU A 41 -5.62 -19.88 -11.80
CA LEU A 41 -4.26 -20.17 -12.26
C LEU A 41 -3.86 -21.60 -11.86
N ASN A 42 -3.10 -22.28 -12.73
CA ASN A 42 -2.54 -23.58 -12.40
C ASN A 42 -1.37 -23.43 -11.44
N GLN A 43 -1.56 -23.87 -10.20
CA GLN A 43 -0.60 -23.72 -9.10
C GLN A 43 0.79 -24.36 -9.39
N SER A 44 0.88 -25.33 -10.30
CA SER A 44 2.16 -25.92 -10.70
C SER A 44 3.07 -24.97 -11.49
N PHE A 45 2.54 -23.87 -11.98
CA PHE A 45 3.26 -22.85 -12.76
C PHE A 45 3.30 -21.49 -12.08
N VAL A 46 2.98 -21.41 -10.78
CA VAL A 46 2.88 -20.14 -10.05
C VAL A 46 3.60 -20.22 -8.73
N HIS A 47 4.44 -19.24 -8.46
CA HIS A 47 4.98 -18.94 -7.13
C HIS A 47 4.39 -17.62 -6.63
N TYR A 48 3.95 -17.61 -5.38
CA TYR A 48 3.39 -16.42 -4.75
C TYR A 48 4.38 -15.81 -3.77
N ASN A 49 4.66 -14.54 -4.00
CA ASN A 49 5.42 -13.69 -3.10
C ASN A 49 4.45 -12.69 -2.45
N TYR A 50 4.31 -12.72 -1.12
CA TYR A 50 3.60 -11.65 -0.43
C TYR A 50 4.36 -10.34 -0.62
N CYS A 51 3.68 -9.35 -1.17
CA CYS A 51 4.27 -8.05 -1.48
C CYS A 51 3.33 -6.92 -1.07
N ASP A 52 3.78 -6.07 -0.14
CA ASP A 52 3.11 -4.82 0.17
C ASP A 52 3.94 -3.65 -0.37
N LEU A 53 3.39 -2.92 -1.33
CA LEU A 53 4.07 -1.78 -1.96
C LEU A 53 4.25 -0.57 -1.01
N LEU A 54 3.62 -0.58 0.16
CA LEU A 54 3.90 0.41 1.22
C LEU A 54 5.19 0.10 1.98
N ASP A 55 5.60 -1.17 1.99
CA ASP A 55 6.81 -1.68 2.66
C ASP A 55 7.54 -2.59 1.68
N LEU A 56 8.13 -1.96 0.66
CA LEU A 56 8.73 -2.66 -0.47
C LEU A 56 9.90 -3.53 -0.02
N ASP A 57 9.77 -4.85 -0.19
CA ASP A 57 10.84 -5.82 0.00
C ASP A 57 11.84 -5.72 -1.17
N THR A 58 12.89 -4.93 -0.97
CA THR A 58 13.92 -4.71 -2.00
C THR A 58 14.74 -5.97 -2.26
N GLU A 59 14.98 -6.83 -1.27
CA GLU A 59 15.75 -8.07 -1.43
C GLU A 59 15.02 -9.06 -2.34
N LEU A 60 13.69 -9.18 -2.20
CA LEU A 60 12.87 -9.95 -3.11
C LEU A 60 13.04 -9.48 -4.57
N PHE A 61 12.90 -8.17 -4.81
CA PHE A 61 12.97 -7.64 -6.17
C PHE A 61 14.38 -7.65 -6.76
N GLU A 62 15.42 -7.49 -5.96
CA GLU A 62 16.83 -7.69 -6.38
C GLU A 62 17.07 -9.15 -6.78
N SER A 63 16.55 -10.09 -6.00
CA SER A 63 16.62 -11.51 -6.34
C SER A 63 15.93 -11.85 -7.68
N LEU A 64 14.71 -11.33 -7.87
CA LEU A 64 13.95 -11.52 -9.12
C LEU A 64 14.64 -10.84 -10.32
N ALA A 65 15.21 -9.65 -10.14
CA ALA A 65 15.96 -8.96 -11.19
C ALA A 65 17.26 -9.68 -11.56
N GLY A 66 17.89 -10.35 -10.61
CA GLY A 66 19.09 -11.18 -10.81
C GLY A 66 18.83 -12.54 -11.47
N ASP A 67 17.59 -13.01 -11.48
CA ASP A 67 17.19 -14.27 -12.10
C ASP A 67 17.15 -14.13 -13.62
N LYS A 68 18.05 -14.83 -14.32
CA LYS A 68 18.18 -14.79 -15.78
C LYS A 68 16.99 -15.40 -16.51
N ASP A 69 16.24 -16.27 -15.86
CA ASP A 69 15.03 -16.87 -16.42
C ASP A 69 13.85 -15.87 -16.48
N VAL A 70 13.90 -14.78 -15.70
CA VAL A 70 12.88 -13.71 -15.75
C VAL A 70 13.04 -12.91 -17.04
N GLU A 71 12.07 -12.97 -17.92
CA GLU A 71 12.02 -12.23 -19.19
C GLU A 71 10.95 -11.15 -19.22
N VAL A 72 9.96 -11.22 -18.33
CA VAL A 72 8.81 -10.30 -18.28
C VAL A 72 8.69 -9.68 -16.90
N LEU A 73 8.52 -8.35 -16.86
CA LEU A 73 8.10 -7.60 -15.67
C LEU A 73 6.84 -6.82 -16.00
N MET A 74 5.74 -7.11 -15.32
CA MET A 74 4.49 -6.37 -15.47
C MET A 74 4.02 -5.82 -14.11
N ILE A 75 3.88 -4.49 -14.00
CA ILE A 75 3.41 -3.80 -12.78
C ILE A 75 1.98 -3.34 -13.01
N THR A 76 1.03 -4.01 -12.36
CA THR A 76 -0.41 -3.71 -12.50
C THR A 76 -1.05 -3.26 -11.19
N ALA A 77 -0.32 -3.38 -10.09
CA ALA A 77 -0.80 -2.96 -8.80
C ALA A 77 -1.09 -1.44 -8.77
N GLY A 78 -2.18 -1.06 -8.18
CA GLY A 78 -2.57 0.31 -8.00
C GLY A 78 -3.84 0.43 -7.18
N ILE A 79 -4.05 1.59 -6.61
CA ILE A 79 -5.25 1.94 -5.84
C ILE A 79 -5.75 3.30 -6.28
N GLY A 80 -7.06 3.50 -6.25
CA GLY A 80 -7.65 4.79 -6.58
C GLY A 80 -8.99 4.98 -5.91
N ARG A 81 -9.38 6.23 -5.76
CA ARG A 81 -10.68 6.61 -5.24
C ARG A 81 -11.20 7.81 -6.03
N VAL A 82 -12.50 7.81 -6.29
CA VAL A 82 -13.20 8.97 -6.87
C VAL A 82 -13.92 9.68 -5.73
N ALA A 83 -13.32 10.77 -5.26
CA ALA A 83 -13.84 11.59 -4.16
C ALA A 83 -13.36 13.04 -4.32
N ASP A 84 -14.07 13.97 -3.71
CA ASP A 84 -13.59 15.35 -3.61
C ASP A 84 -12.27 15.41 -2.83
N PHE A 85 -11.39 16.33 -3.22
CA PHE A 85 -10.06 16.42 -2.59
C PHE A 85 -10.16 16.60 -1.06
N GLY A 86 -11.11 17.40 -0.58
CA GLY A 86 -11.34 17.59 0.84
C GLY A 86 -11.82 16.35 1.60
N ALA A 87 -12.24 15.28 0.90
CA ALA A 87 -12.61 14.00 1.50
C ALA A 87 -11.42 13.01 1.62
N HIS A 88 -10.23 13.38 1.11
CA HIS A 88 -9.02 12.59 1.29
C HIS A 88 -8.32 12.93 2.61
N HIS A 89 -7.96 11.90 3.36
CA HIS A 89 -7.04 12.03 4.50
C HIS A 89 -5.58 12.06 4.00
N ILE A 90 -4.68 12.76 4.74
CA ILE A 90 -3.26 12.85 4.38
C ILE A 90 -2.63 11.47 4.16
N ALA A 91 -2.91 10.52 5.07
CA ALA A 91 -2.42 9.14 4.93
C ALA A 91 -2.92 8.41 3.67
N GLU A 92 -4.14 8.72 3.19
CA GLU A 92 -4.65 8.18 1.93
C GLU A 92 -3.88 8.76 0.73
N ILE A 93 -3.55 10.05 0.79
CA ILE A 93 -2.72 10.72 -0.22
C ILE A 93 -1.34 10.06 -0.29
N GLU A 94 -0.68 9.91 0.86
CA GLU A 94 0.63 9.24 0.96
C GLU A 94 0.57 7.80 0.43
N LYS A 95 -0.47 7.05 0.79
CA LYS A 95 -0.67 5.67 0.37
C LYS A 95 -0.84 5.55 -1.15
N ILE A 96 -1.68 6.39 -1.76
CA ILE A 96 -1.88 6.39 -3.21
C ILE A 96 -0.58 6.74 -3.92
N MET A 97 0.10 7.81 -3.52
CA MET A 97 1.37 8.23 -4.12
C MET A 97 2.45 7.16 -3.97
N MET A 98 2.54 6.53 -2.80
CA MET A 98 3.52 5.46 -2.55
C MET A 98 3.27 4.26 -3.45
N ILE A 99 2.06 3.71 -3.47
CA ILE A 99 1.73 2.49 -4.23
C ILE A 99 1.78 2.75 -5.73
N ASP A 100 1.11 3.80 -6.21
CA ASP A 100 0.87 3.99 -7.63
C ASP A 100 2.04 4.65 -8.37
N ALA A 101 2.94 5.35 -7.66
CA ALA A 101 4.06 6.03 -8.26
C ALA A 101 5.42 5.63 -7.66
N VAL A 102 5.64 5.89 -6.36
CA VAL A 102 6.98 5.78 -5.77
C VAL A 102 7.51 4.34 -5.81
N SER A 103 6.72 3.36 -5.36
CA SER A 103 7.13 1.95 -5.35
C SER A 103 7.27 1.39 -6.76
N THR A 104 6.41 1.80 -7.68
CA THR A 104 6.53 1.49 -9.11
C THR A 104 7.88 1.95 -9.68
N ILE A 105 8.28 3.21 -9.45
CA ILE A 105 9.56 3.76 -9.92
C ILE A 105 10.74 3.05 -9.25
N LYS A 106 10.65 2.74 -7.95
CA LYS A 106 11.69 1.96 -7.24
C LYS A 106 11.89 0.59 -7.86
N ILE A 107 10.81 -0.13 -8.19
CA ILE A 107 10.89 -1.44 -8.82
C ILE A 107 11.57 -1.34 -10.19
N PHE A 108 11.23 -0.37 -11.02
CA PHE A 108 11.94 -0.14 -12.28
C PHE A 108 13.42 0.11 -12.07
N ARG A 109 13.81 0.84 -11.01
CA ARG A 109 15.23 1.05 -10.70
C ARG A 109 15.95 -0.26 -10.35
N LEU A 110 15.28 -1.19 -9.64
CA LEU A 110 15.85 -2.50 -9.30
C LEU A 110 16.03 -3.40 -10.53
N PHE A 111 15.14 -3.29 -11.51
CA PHE A 111 15.24 -4.03 -12.79
C PHE A 111 15.98 -3.28 -13.89
N TYR A 112 16.54 -2.08 -13.61
CA TYR A 112 17.01 -1.18 -14.66
C TYR A 112 18.12 -1.76 -15.51
N GLU A 113 19.06 -2.51 -14.95
CA GLU A 113 20.14 -3.19 -15.69
C GLU A 113 19.60 -4.18 -16.71
N ARG A 114 18.46 -4.86 -16.40
CA ARG A 114 17.79 -5.76 -17.33
C ARG A 114 17.07 -4.98 -18.43
N ILE A 115 16.41 -3.89 -18.06
CA ILE A 115 15.70 -3.02 -19.01
C ILE A 115 16.67 -2.34 -19.97
N LEU A 116 17.84 -1.93 -19.50
CA LEU A 116 18.87 -1.27 -20.28
C LEU A 116 19.67 -2.24 -21.17
N SER A 117 19.63 -3.53 -20.89
CA SER A 117 20.42 -4.53 -21.62
C SER A 117 20.00 -4.63 -23.09
N TYR A 118 20.90 -5.23 -23.91
CA TYR A 118 20.57 -5.55 -25.30
C TYR A 118 19.83 -6.89 -25.46
N GLU A 119 19.74 -7.67 -24.38
CA GLU A 119 18.92 -8.88 -24.36
C GLU A 119 17.45 -8.49 -24.25
N PRO A 120 16.54 -9.18 -24.97
CA PRO A 120 15.11 -8.89 -24.90
C PRO A 120 14.58 -9.01 -23.48
N PHE A 121 14.00 -7.92 -22.95
CA PHE A 121 13.35 -7.89 -21.66
C PHE A 121 12.04 -7.11 -21.78
N TYR A 122 10.93 -7.78 -21.51
CA TYR A 122 9.58 -7.26 -21.76
C TYR A 122 9.02 -6.60 -20.52
N THR A 123 8.88 -5.29 -20.56
CA THR A 123 8.52 -4.50 -19.38
C THR A 123 7.28 -3.66 -19.60
N GLY A 124 6.33 -3.70 -18.67
CA GLY A 124 5.14 -2.90 -18.76
C GLY A 124 4.60 -2.42 -17.40
N VAL A 125 3.84 -1.35 -17.44
CA VAL A 125 3.18 -0.78 -16.26
C VAL A 125 1.76 -0.33 -16.58
N MET A 126 0.88 -0.48 -15.59
CA MET A 126 -0.48 0.05 -15.67
C MET A 126 -0.48 1.54 -15.33
N GLY A 127 -0.47 2.36 -16.36
CA GLY A 127 -0.78 3.78 -16.29
C GLY A 127 -2.27 4.03 -16.13
N SER A 128 -2.75 5.12 -16.68
CA SER A 128 -4.17 5.48 -16.81
C SER A 128 -4.33 6.69 -17.71
N ILE A 129 -5.44 6.81 -18.44
CA ILE A 129 -5.79 8.06 -19.13
C ILE A 129 -5.87 9.25 -18.17
N SER A 130 -6.13 9.02 -16.88
CA SER A 130 -6.09 10.06 -15.85
C SER A 130 -4.71 10.68 -15.65
N GLY A 131 -3.65 10.01 -16.10
CA GLY A 131 -2.29 10.56 -16.11
C GLY A 131 -2.00 11.49 -17.29
N TRP A 132 -2.86 11.52 -18.31
CA TRP A 132 -2.70 12.32 -19.52
C TRP A 132 -3.48 13.63 -19.51
N LEU A 133 -4.43 13.77 -18.58
CA LEU A 133 -5.35 14.91 -18.50
C LEU A 133 -5.74 15.20 -17.04
N CYS A 134 -6.32 16.37 -16.79
CA CYS A 134 -6.86 16.66 -15.48
C CYS A 134 -8.04 15.72 -15.15
N SER A 135 -8.09 15.23 -13.93
CA SER A 135 -9.13 14.29 -13.48
C SER A 135 -9.73 14.74 -12.14
N PRO A 136 -10.59 15.78 -12.10
CA PRO A 136 -11.27 16.20 -10.89
C PRO A 136 -11.98 15.03 -10.19
N ALA A 137 -12.06 15.06 -8.87
CA ALA A 137 -12.53 13.99 -8.02
C ALA A 137 -11.71 12.67 -8.08
N ALA A 138 -10.64 12.62 -8.87
CA ALA A 138 -9.61 11.58 -8.80
C ALA A 138 -8.21 12.21 -8.75
N THR A 139 -8.09 13.34 -8.08
CA THR A 139 -6.95 14.26 -8.12
C THR A 139 -5.63 13.61 -7.74
N VAL A 140 -5.60 12.90 -6.61
CA VAL A 140 -4.38 12.23 -6.10
C VAL A 140 -3.99 11.05 -7.00
N TYR A 141 -4.96 10.24 -7.41
CA TYR A 141 -4.73 9.13 -8.33
C TYR A 141 -4.19 9.62 -9.68
N ALA A 142 -4.79 10.67 -10.23
CA ALA A 142 -4.35 11.27 -11.49
C ALA A 142 -2.92 11.82 -11.39
N ALA A 143 -2.58 12.48 -10.28
CA ALA A 143 -1.22 12.96 -10.03
C ALA A 143 -0.20 11.81 -9.98
N ALA A 144 -0.51 10.71 -9.27
CA ALA A 144 0.34 9.53 -9.22
C ALA A 144 0.51 8.89 -10.61
N LYS A 145 -0.56 8.74 -11.37
CA LYS A 145 -0.50 8.17 -12.74
C LYS A 145 0.22 9.10 -13.73
N ALA A 146 0.07 10.42 -13.59
CA ALA A 146 0.85 11.39 -14.37
C ALA A 146 2.37 11.28 -14.10
N ALA A 147 2.75 11.07 -12.84
CA ALA A 147 4.14 10.83 -12.49
C ALA A 147 4.70 9.58 -13.19
N VAL A 148 3.95 8.47 -13.21
CA VAL A 148 4.36 7.23 -13.89
C VAL A 148 4.44 7.41 -15.40
N VAL A 149 3.45 8.04 -16.02
CA VAL A 149 3.42 8.30 -17.48
C VAL A 149 4.64 9.13 -17.89
N ARG A 150 4.93 10.23 -17.19
CA ARG A 150 6.11 11.08 -17.50
C ARG A 150 7.43 10.37 -17.23
N PHE A 151 7.50 9.56 -16.17
CA PHE A 151 8.66 8.73 -15.88
C PHE A 151 8.94 7.76 -17.03
N VAL A 152 7.93 6.98 -17.45
CA VAL A 152 8.08 5.99 -18.53
C VAL A 152 8.48 6.64 -19.86
N GLU A 153 7.83 7.74 -20.21
CA GLU A 153 8.19 8.52 -21.41
C GLU A 153 9.67 8.94 -21.40
N SER A 154 10.12 9.50 -20.27
CA SER A 154 11.51 9.97 -20.13
C SER A 154 12.52 8.82 -20.18
N VAL A 155 12.26 7.72 -19.46
CA VAL A 155 13.15 6.55 -19.46
C VAL A 155 13.20 5.89 -20.83
N ASN A 156 12.10 5.81 -21.55
CA ASN A 156 12.10 5.26 -22.91
C ASN A 156 12.98 6.06 -23.88
N ILE A 157 13.06 7.39 -23.72
CA ILE A 157 13.99 8.22 -24.50
C ILE A 157 15.45 7.92 -24.12
N GLU A 158 15.73 7.73 -22.82
CA GLU A 158 17.07 7.35 -22.34
C GLU A 158 17.48 5.96 -22.88
N LEU A 159 16.56 4.99 -22.90
CA LEU A 159 16.79 3.65 -23.46
C LEU A 159 17.08 3.71 -24.96
N GLU A 160 16.35 4.54 -25.71
CA GLU A 160 16.61 4.78 -27.13
C GLU A 160 17.99 5.41 -27.36
N ALA A 161 18.33 6.41 -26.58
CA ALA A 161 19.65 7.05 -26.65
C ALA A 161 20.81 6.08 -26.30
N ALA A 162 20.54 5.11 -25.42
CA ALA A 162 21.49 4.04 -25.08
C ALA A 162 21.57 2.94 -26.15
N GLY A 163 20.71 2.94 -27.16
CA GLY A 163 20.71 2.00 -28.28
C GLY A 163 20.08 0.64 -28.01
N THR A 164 19.37 0.45 -26.88
CA THR A 164 18.60 -0.78 -26.64
C THR A 164 17.24 -0.74 -27.33
N GLU A 165 16.74 -1.90 -27.75
CA GLU A 165 15.37 -2.03 -28.30
C GLU A 165 14.32 -2.20 -27.21
N ASN A 166 14.72 -2.51 -25.97
CA ASN A 166 13.79 -2.65 -24.85
C ASN A 166 13.05 -1.34 -24.58
N ARG A 167 11.78 -1.44 -24.26
CA ARG A 167 10.91 -0.31 -23.89
C ARG A 167 10.05 -0.70 -22.69
N ILE A 168 9.73 0.28 -21.88
CA ILE A 168 8.70 0.15 -20.86
C ILE A 168 7.36 0.51 -21.52
N LEU A 169 6.43 -0.44 -21.58
CA LEU A 169 5.10 -0.23 -22.11
C LEU A 169 4.22 0.48 -21.06
N ASP A 170 3.86 1.74 -21.32
CA ASP A 170 2.79 2.41 -20.58
C ASP A 170 1.43 1.93 -21.10
N VAL A 171 0.69 1.19 -20.27
CA VAL A 171 -0.68 0.77 -20.56
C VAL A 171 -1.64 1.72 -19.86
N SER A 172 -2.26 2.62 -20.59
CA SER A 172 -3.13 3.68 -20.06
C SER A 172 -4.60 3.47 -20.44
N PRO A 173 -5.33 2.53 -19.80
CA PRO A 173 -6.73 2.30 -20.10
C PRO A 173 -7.63 3.40 -19.55
N ALA A 174 -8.82 3.55 -20.17
CA ALA A 174 -9.95 4.24 -19.59
C ALA A 174 -10.58 3.44 -18.43
N SER A 175 -11.71 3.90 -17.89
CA SER A 175 -12.47 3.13 -16.91
C SER A 175 -12.87 1.78 -17.49
N PHE A 176 -12.43 0.69 -16.85
CA PHE A 176 -12.60 -0.66 -17.34
C PHE A 176 -13.45 -1.51 -16.39
N LYS A 177 -14.43 -2.25 -16.92
CA LYS A 177 -15.25 -3.19 -16.16
C LYS A 177 -14.51 -4.54 -16.01
N GLY A 178 -15.00 -5.43 -15.14
CA GLY A 178 -14.43 -6.77 -14.97
C GLY A 178 -13.23 -6.82 -14.02
N SER A 179 -13.05 -5.81 -13.18
CA SER A 179 -12.03 -5.79 -12.13
C SER A 179 -12.61 -5.31 -10.79
N LYS A 180 -11.92 -5.63 -9.70
CA LYS A 180 -12.26 -5.15 -8.35
C LYS A 180 -11.90 -3.67 -8.12
N PHE A 181 -11.18 -3.04 -9.03
CA PHE A 181 -10.66 -1.68 -8.85
C PHE A 181 -11.77 -0.65 -8.57
N TYR A 182 -12.94 -0.81 -9.21
CA TYR A 182 -14.13 0.01 -8.98
C TYR A 182 -15.25 -0.74 -8.25
N GLY A 183 -14.90 -1.72 -7.39
CA GLY A 183 -15.89 -2.47 -6.61
C GLY A 183 -16.60 -3.59 -7.37
N GLY A 184 -16.13 -3.94 -8.58
CA GLY A 184 -16.66 -5.05 -9.38
C GLY A 184 -16.12 -6.42 -8.96
N LYS A 185 -16.47 -7.45 -9.74
CA LYS A 185 -15.90 -8.80 -9.67
C LYS A 185 -14.88 -9.00 -10.79
N ASN A 186 -13.94 -9.93 -10.60
CA ASN A 186 -13.06 -10.36 -11.67
C ASN A 186 -13.89 -11.06 -12.76
N ASP A 187 -13.75 -10.60 -13.99
CA ASP A 187 -14.37 -11.20 -15.17
C ASP A 187 -13.33 -11.30 -16.31
N LEU A 188 -12.78 -12.49 -16.44
CA LEU A 188 -11.75 -12.76 -17.44
C LEU A 188 -12.27 -12.76 -18.87
N SER A 189 -13.59 -12.87 -19.09
CA SER A 189 -14.18 -12.72 -20.42
C SER A 189 -14.09 -11.29 -20.93
N ILE A 190 -14.08 -10.32 -19.98
CA ILE A 190 -13.94 -8.88 -20.28
C ILE A 190 -12.46 -8.47 -20.29
N THR A 191 -11.66 -8.94 -19.30
CA THR A 191 -10.27 -8.52 -19.14
C THR A 191 -9.29 -9.31 -20.00
N GLY A 192 -9.64 -10.53 -20.43
CA GLY A 192 -8.77 -11.41 -21.24
C GLY A 192 -8.37 -10.83 -22.60
N PRO A 193 -9.28 -10.33 -23.42
CA PRO A 193 -8.91 -9.70 -24.70
C PRO A 193 -7.94 -8.52 -24.53
N LEU A 194 -8.13 -7.69 -23.48
CA LEU A 194 -7.21 -6.61 -23.18
C LEU A 194 -5.84 -7.14 -22.73
N ALA A 195 -5.81 -8.21 -21.95
CA ALA A 195 -4.55 -8.82 -21.52
C ALA A 195 -3.74 -9.36 -22.70
N ASP A 196 -4.39 -10.01 -23.66
CA ASP A 196 -3.75 -10.47 -24.89
C ASP A 196 -3.17 -9.29 -25.72
N GLU A 197 -3.95 -8.21 -25.88
CA GLU A 197 -3.48 -6.99 -26.54
C GLU A 197 -2.27 -6.38 -25.84
N ILE A 198 -2.29 -6.31 -24.50
CA ILE A 198 -1.17 -5.81 -23.69
C ILE A 198 0.08 -6.67 -23.93
N VAL A 199 -0.02 -7.99 -23.83
CA VAL A 199 1.13 -8.89 -23.98
C VAL A 199 1.68 -8.86 -25.42
N GLN A 200 0.84 -8.72 -26.43
CA GLN A 200 1.30 -8.54 -27.82
C GLN A 200 2.11 -7.24 -27.99
N ASN A 201 1.64 -6.12 -27.43
CA ASN A 201 2.35 -4.84 -27.49
C ASN A 201 3.64 -4.86 -26.65
N LEU A 202 3.64 -5.61 -25.55
CA LEU A 202 4.83 -5.84 -24.73
C LEU A 202 5.94 -6.53 -25.54
N TYR A 203 5.60 -7.63 -26.25
CA TYR A 203 6.55 -8.34 -27.12
C TYR A 203 6.98 -7.53 -28.33
N ALA A 204 6.17 -6.58 -28.76
CA ALA A 204 6.52 -5.66 -29.85
C ALA A 204 7.37 -4.47 -29.39
N HIS A 205 7.81 -4.44 -28.12
CA HIS A 205 8.58 -3.34 -27.51
C HIS A 205 7.93 -1.97 -27.74
N LYS A 206 6.59 -1.89 -27.67
CA LYS A 206 5.88 -0.61 -27.77
C LYS A 206 6.09 0.23 -26.49
N ALA A 207 6.21 1.53 -26.69
CA ALA A 207 6.35 2.48 -25.57
C ALA A 207 5.03 2.83 -24.91
N SER A 208 3.91 2.71 -25.62
CA SER A 208 2.59 3.09 -25.12
C SER A 208 1.48 2.26 -25.77
N LEU A 209 0.47 1.91 -24.95
CA LEU A 209 -0.79 1.33 -25.38
C LEU A 209 -1.92 2.04 -24.65
N ILE A 210 -2.78 2.67 -25.41
CA ILE A 210 -4.03 3.26 -24.90
C ILE A 210 -5.18 2.49 -25.55
N PRO A 211 -5.79 1.54 -24.84
CA PRO A 211 -6.88 0.73 -25.40
C PRO A 211 -8.04 1.62 -25.85
N GLN A 212 -8.62 1.31 -27.00
CA GLN A 212 -9.72 2.09 -27.60
C GLN A 212 -9.35 3.58 -27.83
N TYR A 213 -8.08 3.84 -28.24
CA TYR A 213 -7.61 5.21 -28.43
C TYR A 213 -8.48 6.00 -29.42
N GLU A 214 -8.71 5.44 -30.60
CA GLU A 214 -9.45 6.14 -31.67
C GLU A 214 -10.93 6.36 -31.32
N GLU A 215 -11.56 5.40 -30.64
CA GLU A 215 -12.99 5.44 -30.33
C GLU A 215 -13.30 6.33 -29.12
N VAL A 216 -12.42 6.39 -28.14
CA VAL A 216 -12.69 7.02 -26.83
C VAL A 216 -11.71 8.15 -26.53
N LEU A 217 -10.41 7.82 -26.41
CA LEU A 217 -9.48 8.77 -25.81
C LEU A 217 -9.13 9.95 -26.72
N LYS A 218 -9.02 9.73 -28.01
CA LYS A 218 -8.69 10.78 -28.97
C LYS A 218 -9.63 11.98 -28.85
N ARG A 219 -10.96 11.73 -28.84
CA ARG A 219 -11.97 12.78 -28.65
C ARG A 219 -11.88 13.44 -27.26
N VAL A 220 -11.56 12.66 -26.26
CA VAL A 220 -11.37 13.17 -24.89
C VAL A 220 -10.16 14.09 -24.82
N LEU A 221 -9.03 13.71 -25.42
CA LEU A 221 -7.83 14.53 -25.50
C LEU A 221 -8.02 15.79 -26.36
N GLU A 222 -8.67 15.68 -27.51
CA GLU A 222 -9.00 16.82 -28.34
C GLU A 222 -9.80 17.87 -27.56
N ARG A 223 -10.87 17.43 -26.90
CA ARG A 223 -11.69 18.31 -26.04
C ARG A 223 -10.89 18.89 -24.86
N TYR A 224 -10.03 18.09 -24.25
CA TYR A 224 -9.15 18.55 -23.16
C TYR A 224 -8.16 19.63 -23.66
N HIS A 225 -7.55 19.43 -24.84
CA HIS A 225 -6.58 20.37 -25.38
C HIS A 225 -7.27 21.67 -25.90
N GLU A 226 -8.50 21.59 -26.38
CA GLU A 226 -9.28 22.78 -26.75
C GLU A 226 -9.55 23.68 -25.54
N ASN A 227 -10.02 23.11 -24.43
CA ASN A 227 -10.27 23.84 -23.19
C ASN A 227 -10.17 22.92 -21.98
N PRO A 228 -8.96 22.83 -21.32
CA PRO A 228 -8.76 21.99 -20.14
C PRO A 228 -9.69 22.31 -18.96
N HIS A 229 -10.06 23.58 -18.79
CA HIS A 229 -10.94 24.01 -17.71
C HIS A 229 -12.38 23.50 -17.91
N ASP A 230 -12.96 23.72 -19.09
CA ASP A 230 -14.32 23.27 -19.42
C ASP A 230 -14.41 21.74 -19.44
N TYR A 231 -13.39 21.08 -19.96
CA TYR A 231 -13.27 19.62 -19.84
C TYR A 231 -13.27 19.18 -18.37
N GLY A 232 -12.50 19.84 -17.53
CA GLY A 232 -12.41 19.54 -16.09
C GLY A 232 -13.77 19.67 -15.41
N LEU A 233 -14.50 20.75 -15.63
CA LEU A 233 -15.85 20.95 -15.10
C LEU A 233 -16.83 19.87 -15.57
N TYR A 234 -16.81 19.55 -16.87
CA TYR A 234 -17.62 18.46 -17.42
C TYR A 234 -17.28 17.10 -16.78
N SER A 235 -16.00 16.76 -16.67
CA SER A 235 -15.53 15.50 -16.07
C SER A 235 -15.96 15.38 -14.61
N TYR A 236 -15.89 16.47 -13.86
CA TYR A 236 -16.35 16.51 -12.48
C TYR A 236 -17.85 16.26 -12.37
N GLN A 237 -18.64 17.00 -13.15
CA GLN A 237 -20.10 16.86 -13.16
C GLN A 237 -20.53 15.45 -13.58
N TYR A 238 -19.90 14.89 -14.62
CA TYR A 238 -20.15 13.52 -15.05
C TYR A 238 -19.90 12.49 -13.94
N LYS A 239 -18.80 12.61 -13.19
CA LYS A 239 -18.50 11.70 -12.06
C LYS A 239 -19.52 11.82 -10.94
N LYS A 240 -20.00 13.04 -10.68
CA LYS A 240 -21.05 13.32 -9.69
C LYS A 240 -22.38 12.69 -10.12
N ASP A 241 -22.84 12.95 -11.33
CA ASP A 241 -24.13 12.48 -11.84
C ASP A 241 -24.18 10.98 -12.05
N SER A 242 -23.03 10.35 -12.35
CA SER A 242 -22.90 8.89 -12.48
C SER A 242 -22.79 8.16 -11.14
N GLY A 243 -22.89 8.84 -9.99
CA GLY A 243 -22.81 8.25 -8.68
C GLY A 243 -21.43 7.67 -8.31
N ARG A 244 -20.37 8.09 -9.02
CA ARG A 244 -18.99 7.60 -8.77
C ARG A 244 -18.30 8.29 -7.59
N LEU A 245 -18.79 9.46 -7.16
CA LEU A 245 -18.25 10.20 -6.03
C LEU A 245 -18.53 9.45 -4.72
N ASP A 246 -17.50 8.96 -4.07
CA ASP A 246 -17.57 8.35 -2.75
C ASP A 246 -16.90 9.25 -1.70
N ASN A 247 -17.63 10.25 -1.24
CA ASN A 247 -17.20 11.12 -0.15
C ASN A 247 -17.48 10.53 1.24
N SER A 248 -18.19 9.40 1.31
CA SER A 248 -18.61 8.77 2.57
C SER A 248 -17.50 7.92 3.19
N LYS A 249 -16.58 7.40 2.39
CA LYS A 249 -15.48 6.55 2.86
C LYS A 249 -14.46 7.39 3.63
N LYS A 250 -14.53 7.33 4.95
CA LYS A 250 -13.54 7.93 5.84
C LYS A 250 -12.38 6.96 6.04
N VAL A 251 -11.16 7.49 6.08
CA VAL A 251 -9.99 6.77 6.60
C VAL A 251 -10.26 6.43 8.06
N LYS A 252 -10.15 5.14 8.42
CA LYS A 252 -10.27 4.71 9.81
C LYS A 252 -9.00 5.03 10.57
N ILE A 253 -9.08 5.95 11.50
CA ILE A 253 -7.98 6.32 12.39
C ILE A 253 -8.04 5.43 13.62
N GLY A 254 -6.95 4.72 13.88
CA GLY A 254 -6.75 3.96 15.10
C GLY A 254 -5.86 4.72 16.08
N TYR A 255 -6.13 4.57 17.36
CA TYR A 255 -5.30 5.09 18.42
C TYR A 255 -5.02 3.99 19.46
N LEU A 256 -3.83 3.98 19.98
CA LEU A 256 -3.48 3.23 21.18
C LEU A 256 -2.44 4.00 22.00
N SER A 257 -2.43 3.79 23.30
CA SER A 257 -1.46 4.40 24.19
C SER A 257 -0.68 3.34 24.99
N GLY A 258 0.56 3.63 25.28
CA GLY A 258 1.41 2.74 26.06
C GLY A 258 2.70 3.39 26.53
N THR A 259 3.36 2.75 27.51
CA THR A 259 4.68 3.21 27.97
C THR A 259 5.78 2.78 27.00
N PHE A 260 5.65 1.63 26.36
CA PHE A 260 6.60 1.04 25.40
C PHE A 260 8.04 0.94 25.94
N ASP A 261 8.18 0.81 27.26
CA ASP A 261 9.48 0.61 27.91
C ASP A 261 9.96 -0.83 27.69
N LEU A 262 11.27 -1.02 27.44
CA LEU A 262 11.84 -2.32 27.09
C LEU A 262 11.07 -2.96 25.91
N PHE A 263 11.03 -2.28 24.77
CA PHE A 263 10.25 -2.69 23.61
C PHE A 263 10.52 -4.17 23.24
N HIS A 264 9.47 -4.94 23.09
CA HIS A 264 9.53 -6.40 22.88
C HIS A 264 8.45 -6.89 21.91
N VAL A 265 8.49 -8.16 21.53
CA VAL A 265 7.57 -8.77 20.57
C VAL A 265 6.09 -8.59 20.92
N GLY A 266 5.75 -8.49 22.21
CA GLY A 266 4.38 -8.20 22.65
C GLY A 266 3.90 -6.82 22.19
N HIS A 267 4.77 -5.80 22.28
CA HIS A 267 4.47 -4.46 21.74
C HIS A 267 4.35 -4.50 20.22
N LEU A 268 5.28 -5.18 19.53
CA LEU A 268 5.23 -5.31 18.07
C LEU A 268 3.93 -5.98 17.59
N ASN A 269 3.50 -7.05 18.26
CA ASN A 269 2.26 -7.75 17.92
C ASN A 269 1.02 -6.90 18.14
N LEU A 270 1.00 -6.08 19.21
CA LEU A 270 -0.08 -5.13 19.48
C LEU A 270 -0.18 -4.10 18.33
N LEU A 271 0.95 -3.48 17.98
CA LEU A 271 1.01 -2.49 16.88
C LEU A 271 0.58 -3.09 15.54
N ARG A 272 1.06 -4.30 15.22
CA ARG A 272 0.67 -5.02 13.99
C ARG A 272 -0.83 -5.30 13.93
N ARG A 273 -1.42 -5.82 15.02
CA ARG A 273 -2.86 -6.12 15.09
C ARG A 273 -3.71 -4.85 14.99
N ALA A 274 -3.28 -3.76 15.63
CA ALA A 274 -3.94 -2.47 15.54
C ALA A 274 -3.91 -1.93 14.11
N LYS A 275 -2.74 -1.95 13.46
CA LYS A 275 -2.58 -1.51 12.07
C LYS A 275 -3.43 -2.30 11.08
N GLN A 276 -3.63 -3.58 11.29
CA GLN A 276 -4.50 -4.42 10.44
C GLN A 276 -5.98 -4.01 10.50
N GLN A 277 -6.38 -3.25 11.51
CA GLN A 277 -7.78 -2.85 11.74
C GLN A 277 -8.04 -1.35 11.54
N CYS A 278 -7.03 -0.60 11.10
CA CYS A 278 -7.18 0.83 10.77
C CYS A 278 -6.32 1.20 9.56
N ASP A 279 -6.65 2.30 8.92
CA ASP A 279 -5.87 2.82 7.79
C ASP A 279 -4.69 3.67 8.28
N TYR A 280 -4.85 4.36 9.41
CA TYR A 280 -3.86 5.24 10.02
C TYR A 280 -3.77 4.99 11.53
N LEU A 281 -2.61 4.55 12.01
CA LEU A 281 -2.40 4.24 13.42
C LEU A 281 -1.58 5.33 14.11
N ILE A 282 -2.21 5.99 15.09
CA ILE A 282 -1.57 6.95 15.99
C ILE A 282 -1.21 6.23 17.29
N VAL A 283 0.02 6.38 17.74
CA VAL A 283 0.51 5.76 18.98
C VAL A 283 0.93 6.83 19.98
N GLY A 284 0.23 6.89 21.10
CA GLY A 284 0.57 7.73 22.24
C GLY A 284 1.61 7.06 23.12
N VAL A 285 2.77 7.69 23.34
CA VAL A 285 3.80 7.19 24.25
C VAL A 285 3.74 7.96 25.55
N HIS A 286 3.49 7.25 26.68
CA HIS A 286 3.45 7.88 28.00
C HIS A 286 4.85 8.36 28.44
N ASP A 287 4.90 9.54 29.04
CA ASP A 287 6.14 10.14 29.57
C ASP A 287 6.80 9.26 30.64
N SER A 288 6.00 8.66 31.52
CA SER A 288 6.48 7.79 32.59
C SER A 288 5.50 6.65 32.88
N GLY A 289 6.00 5.63 33.54
CA GLY A 289 5.19 4.55 34.12
C GLY A 289 4.77 4.81 35.56
N LYS A 290 5.08 5.98 36.15
CA LYS A 290 4.89 6.30 37.57
C LYS A 290 3.44 6.13 38.03
N TRP A 291 2.48 6.52 37.19
CA TRP A 291 1.05 6.35 37.51
C TRP A 291 0.60 4.87 37.55
N LYS A 292 1.42 3.94 36.98
CA LYS A 292 1.28 2.46 37.14
C LYS A 292 2.20 1.91 38.21
N GLY A 293 2.85 2.75 39.03
CA GLY A 293 3.83 2.32 40.03
C GLY A 293 5.11 1.73 39.43
N LYS A 294 5.46 2.11 38.18
CA LYS A 294 6.64 1.59 37.46
C LYS A 294 7.53 2.74 37.00
N GLU A 295 8.83 2.62 37.22
CA GLU A 295 9.83 3.48 36.60
C GLU A 295 10.18 2.97 35.21
N THR A 296 10.50 3.87 34.27
CA THR A 296 10.96 3.53 32.94
C THR A 296 12.47 3.40 32.91
N PHE A 297 12.98 2.41 32.19
CA PHE A 297 14.42 2.21 31.95
C PHE A 297 14.92 3.05 30.79
N ILE A 298 14.09 3.22 29.75
CA ILE A 298 14.43 3.93 28.53
C ILE A 298 13.80 5.32 28.57
N PRO A 299 14.55 6.40 28.29
CA PRO A 299 14.04 7.77 28.21
C PRO A 299 12.86 7.89 27.21
N LEU A 300 11.97 8.86 27.43
CA LEU A 300 10.79 9.06 26.60
C LEU A 300 11.14 9.20 25.11
N GLU A 301 12.10 10.05 24.77
CA GLU A 301 12.44 10.35 23.38
C GLU A 301 13.00 9.13 22.64
N GLU A 302 13.78 8.30 23.32
CA GLU A 302 14.27 7.03 22.77
C GLU A 302 13.13 6.03 22.53
N ARG A 303 12.18 5.95 23.47
CA ARG A 303 10.99 5.10 23.30
C ARG A 303 10.11 5.58 22.14
N LYS A 304 9.93 6.88 21.99
CA LYS A 304 9.23 7.48 20.83
C LYS A 304 9.96 7.17 19.53
N ALA A 305 11.28 7.28 19.50
CA ALA A 305 12.10 6.96 18.33
C ALA A 305 11.94 5.48 17.93
N ILE A 306 12.01 4.55 18.89
CA ILE A 306 11.82 3.11 18.64
C ILE A 306 10.41 2.83 18.09
N VAL A 307 9.38 3.42 18.68
CA VAL A 307 7.98 3.22 18.23
C VAL A 307 7.76 3.84 16.85
N SER A 308 8.36 4.99 16.56
CA SER A 308 8.23 5.65 15.25
C SER A 308 8.93 4.88 14.13
N ALA A 309 9.99 4.13 14.44
CA ALA A 309 10.67 3.27 13.48
C ALA A 309 9.90 1.96 13.21
N CYS A 310 8.80 1.70 13.94
CA CYS A 310 7.98 0.52 13.70
C CYS A 310 7.10 0.71 12.47
N LYS A 311 7.23 -0.13 11.47
CA LYS A 311 6.50 -0.08 10.20
C LYS A 311 4.96 -0.11 10.31
N TYR A 312 4.43 -0.45 11.48
CA TYR A 312 2.99 -0.49 11.74
C TYR A 312 2.44 0.83 12.29
N VAL A 313 3.31 1.82 12.56
CA VAL A 313 2.95 3.09 13.19
C VAL A 313 3.06 4.23 12.17
N ASP A 314 1.98 4.96 11.98
CA ASP A 314 1.97 6.09 11.05
C ASP A 314 2.31 7.40 11.76
N LYS A 315 1.99 7.51 13.06
CA LYS A 315 2.28 8.71 13.84
C LYS A 315 2.53 8.37 15.31
N VAL A 316 3.59 8.95 15.87
CA VAL A 316 3.85 8.91 17.32
C VAL A 316 3.55 10.27 17.92
N VAL A 317 2.89 10.26 19.07
CA VAL A 317 2.53 11.48 19.84
C VAL A 317 2.82 11.28 21.32
N ASP A 318 2.93 12.37 22.06
CA ASP A 318 2.90 12.30 23.52
C ASP A 318 1.51 11.85 23.96
N SER A 319 1.45 10.84 24.82
CA SER A 319 0.18 10.33 25.30
C SER A 319 -0.48 11.28 26.30
N CYS A 320 -1.76 11.52 26.13
CA CYS A 320 -2.57 12.14 27.17
C CYS A 320 -2.71 11.22 28.38
N ARG A 321 -3.10 11.79 29.52
CA ARG A 321 -3.39 11.02 30.74
C ARG A 321 -4.59 10.09 30.54
N GLU A 322 -5.61 10.59 29.88
CA GLU A 322 -6.82 9.83 29.51
C GLU A 322 -6.90 9.70 28.00
N ASP A 323 -7.34 8.53 27.50
CA ASP A 323 -7.50 8.31 26.06
C ASP A 323 -8.68 9.13 25.51
N SER A 324 -9.66 9.49 26.34
CA SER A 324 -10.72 10.44 25.99
C SER A 324 -10.19 11.84 25.66
N ASP A 325 -9.13 12.29 26.35
CA ASP A 325 -8.50 13.58 26.06
C ASP A 325 -7.74 13.51 24.72
N ALA A 326 -7.07 12.37 24.46
CA ALA A 326 -6.43 12.10 23.18
C ALA A 326 -7.44 12.11 22.02
N TRP A 327 -8.67 11.64 22.25
CA TRP A 327 -9.71 11.71 21.22
C TRP A 327 -10.08 13.14 20.84
N SER A 328 -10.12 14.05 21.77
CA SER A 328 -10.39 15.47 21.49
C SER A 328 -9.34 16.13 20.60
N LEU A 329 -8.12 15.59 20.57
CA LEU A 329 -7.02 16.07 19.74
C LEU A 329 -6.96 15.38 18.36
N TRP A 330 -7.26 14.07 18.31
CA TRP A 330 -6.97 13.24 17.15
C TRP A 330 -8.20 12.65 16.46
N HIS A 331 -9.38 12.75 17.07
CA HIS A 331 -10.68 12.28 16.54
C HIS A 331 -10.60 10.87 15.90
N TYR A 332 -9.98 9.93 16.60
CA TYR A 332 -9.83 8.56 16.11
C TYR A 332 -11.17 7.79 16.14
N ASP A 333 -11.28 6.81 15.24
CA ASP A 333 -12.48 5.97 15.09
C ASP A 333 -12.38 4.68 15.91
N ARG A 334 -11.14 4.24 16.26
CA ARG A 334 -10.87 3.04 17.03
C ARG A 334 -9.84 3.26 18.13
N LEU A 335 -10.18 2.83 19.33
CA LEU A 335 -9.28 2.76 20.47
C LEU A 335 -8.84 1.31 20.66
N PHE A 336 -7.55 1.02 20.51
CA PHE A 336 -7.00 -0.33 20.68
C PHE A 336 -6.37 -0.48 22.05
N VAL A 337 -6.69 -1.59 22.73
CA VAL A 337 -6.20 -1.86 24.09
C VAL A 337 -6.09 -3.36 24.38
N GLY A 338 -5.31 -3.74 25.37
CA GLY A 338 -5.25 -5.12 25.86
C GLY A 338 -6.54 -5.55 26.55
N SER A 339 -6.91 -6.83 26.43
CA SER A 339 -8.13 -7.39 27.02
C SER A 339 -8.16 -7.35 28.57
N ASP A 340 -7.00 -7.19 29.21
CA ASP A 340 -6.83 -7.03 30.65
C ASP A 340 -7.47 -5.74 31.20
N TYR A 341 -7.76 -4.77 30.33
CA TYR A 341 -8.43 -3.54 30.68
C TYR A 341 -9.97 -3.61 30.58
N LYS A 342 -10.52 -4.64 29.92
CA LYS A 342 -11.96 -4.78 29.74
C LYS A 342 -12.67 -4.95 31.09
N GLY A 343 -13.73 -4.15 31.31
CA GLY A 343 -14.50 -4.18 32.54
C GLY A 343 -13.86 -3.43 33.72
N THR A 344 -12.70 -2.79 33.54
CA THR A 344 -12.16 -1.89 34.54
C THR A 344 -12.97 -0.61 34.63
N GLU A 345 -12.99 0.05 35.79
CA GLU A 345 -13.74 1.30 36.00
C GLU A 345 -13.38 2.38 34.98
N ARG A 346 -12.07 2.47 34.60
CA ARG A 346 -11.59 3.41 33.59
C ARG A 346 -12.20 3.11 32.22
N PHE A 347 -12.21 1.86 31.78
CA PHE A 347 -12.72 1.50 30.47
C PHE A 347 -14.25 1.48 30.41
N ASN A 348 -14.94 1.20 31.51
CA ASN A 348 -16.38 1.39 31.59
C ASN A 348 -16.77 2.87 31.39
N ARG A 349 -15.97 3.82 31.94
CA ARG A 349 -16.17 5.26 31.66
C ARG A 349 -15.90 5.61 30.18
N TYR A 350 -14.90 4.97 29.55
CA TYR A 350 -14.62 5.18 28.12
C TYR A 350 -15.73 4.62 27.24
N GLU A 351 -16.26 3.44 27.55
CA GLU A 351 -17.39 2.87 26.80
C GLU A 351 -18.60 3.81 26.81
N GLU A 352 -18.90 4.43 27.95
CA GLU A 352 -19.96 5.43 28.03
C GLU A 352 -19.59 6.73 27.30
N PHE A 353 -18.37 7.23 27.46
CA PHE A 353 -17.90 8.46 26.79
C PHE A 353 -17.93 8.34 25.27
N PHE A 354 -17.61 7.19 24.71
CA PHE A 354 -17.52 6.95 23.26
C PHE A 354 -18.85 6.53 22.61
N LYS A 355 -19.85 6.23 23.38
CA LYS A 355 -21.16 5.72 22.92
C LYS A 355 -21.79 6.59 21.82
N ASP A 356 -21.76 7.92 22.00
CA ASP A 356 -22.34 8.87 21.05
C ASP A 356 -21.31 9.42 20.03
N LYS A 357 -20.07 8.96 20.06
CA LYS A 357 -18.96 9.47 19.23
C LYS A 357 -18.56 8.53 18.10
N ASN A 358 -19.28 7.41 17.98
CA ASN A 358 -19.02 6.39 16.96
C ASN A 358 -17.57 5.84 16.99
N VAL A 359 -16.98 5.76 18.20
CA VAL A 359 -15.65 5.18 18.44
C VAL A 359 -15.80 3.75 18.93
N GLU A 360 -15.12 2.83 18.26
CA GLU A 360 -15.06 1.41 18.64
C GLU A 360 -13.87 1.15 19.56
N ILE A 361 -14.09 0.57 20.75
CA ILE A 361 -13.01 0.08 21.62
C ILE A 361 -12.74 -1.37 21.27
N VAL A 362 -11.53 -1.66 20.78
CA VAL A 362 -11.10 -3.01 20.35
C VAL A 362 -10.15 -3.59 21.39
N TYR A 363 -10.56 -4.69 22.01
CA TYR A 363 -9.79 -5.39 23.02
C TYR A 363 -8.99 -6.54 22.40
N PHE A 364 -7.66 -6.48 22.48
CA PHE A 364 -6.81 -7.54 21.98
C PHE A 364 -6.43 -8.55 23.05
N PRO A 365 -6.40 -9.85 22.74
CA PRO A 365 -5.92 -10.86 23.66
C PRO A 365 -4.44 -10.62 24.01
N TYR A 366 -4.10 -10.89 25.26
CA TYR A 366 -2.73 -10.74 25.78
C TYR A 366 -1.77 -11.67 25.02
N THR A 367 -0.56 -11.20 24.77
CA THR A 367 0.50 -12.02 24.16
C THR A 367 1.33 -12.67 25.27
N GLU A 368 1.22 -13.97 25.46
CA GLU A 368 1.81 -14.71 26.60
C GLU A 368 3.34 -14.84 26.55
N SER A 369 3.99 -14.64 25.39
CA SER A 369 5.40 -15.01 25.17
C SER A 369 6.44 -14.12 25.87
N THR A 370 6.22 -12.82 25.99
CA THR A 370 7.19 -11.90 26.61
C THR A 370 6.49 -10.64 27.11
N SER A 371 6.81 -10.21 28.33
CA SER A 371 6.32 -8.94 28.87
C SER A 371 7.44 -8.12 29.50
N SER A 372 7.29 -6.79 29.51
CA SER A 372 8.22 -5.89 30.21
C SER A 372 8.39 -6.29 31.70
N THR A 373 7.36 -6.84 32.32
CA THR A 373 7.43 -7.33 33.71
C THR A 373 8.34 -8.56 33.85
N GLN A 374 8.30 -9.50 32.90
CA GLN A 374 9.19 -10.66 32.88
C GLN A 374 10.63 -10.24 32.63
N ILE A 375 10.87 -9.33 31.67
CA ILE A 375 12.20 -8.79 31.38
C ILE A 375 12.77 -8.11 32.63
N ARG A 376 12.00 -7.25 33.31
CA ARG A 376 12.39 -6.58 34.56
C ARG A 376 12.75 -7.55 35.65
N LYS A 377 11.94 -8.59 35.88
CA LYS A 377 12.23 -9.62 36.87
C LYS A 377 13.56 -10.33 36.58
N THR A 378 13.83 -10.67 35.33
CA THR A 378 15.08 -11.32 34.91
C THR A 378 16.29 -10.42 35.14
N ILE A 379 16.17 -9.12 34.81
CA ILE A 379 17.26 -8.15 35.08
C ILE A 379 17.54 -8.05 36.57
N LEU A 380 16.51 -7.88 37.39
CA LEU A 380 16.63 -7.75 38.85
C LEU A 380 17.18 -8.99 39.53
N LEU A 381 16.87 -10.19 39.00
CA LEU A 381 17.46 -11.45 39.53
C LEU A 381 18.96 -11.52 39.20
N LYS A 382 19.33 -11.25 37.95
CA LYS A 382 20.73 -11.28 37.51
C LYS A 382 21.62 -10.22 38.18
N THR A 383 21.05 -9.05 38.52
CA THR A 383 21.82 -8.02 39.28
C THR A 383 22.03 -8.36 40.74
N LYS A 384 21.20 -9.20 41.36
CA LYS A 384 21.42 -9.68 42.71
C LYS A 384 22.54 -10.72 42.82
N ASP A 385 22.84 -11.42 41.73
CA ASP A 385 23.92 -12.42 41.66
C ASP A 385 25.31 -11.79 41.36
N ILE A 386 25.35 -10.49 41.03
CA ILE A 386 26.57 -9.71 40.88
C ILE A 386 26.87 -9.01 42.21
N VAL A 387 27.17 -9.81 43.25
CA VAL A 387 27.82 -9.26 44.44
C VAL A 387 29.29 -9.05 44.07
N VAL A 388 29.65 -7.78 43.89
CA VAL A 388 31.04 -7.36 43.74
C VAL A 388 31.77 -7.78 45.04
N PRO A 389 32.82 -8.57 45.00
CA PRO A 389 33.63 -8.83 46.21
C PRO A 389 34.23 -7.49 46.64
N ASN A 390 33.92 -7.06 47.84
CA ASN A 390 34.60 -5.93 48.47
C ASN A 390 36.10 -6.16 48.45
N SER A 391 36.81 -5.33 47.68
CA SER A 391 38.26 -5.17 47.76
C SER A 391 38.62 -4.21 48.86
#